data_28b691d08b6aed7082f13a74c1dbc86f
#
_entry.id   28b691d08b6aed7082f13a74c1dbc86f
#
_cell.length_a   1.000
_cell.length_b   1.000
_cell.length_c   1.000
_cell.angle_alpha   90.00
_cell.angle_beta   90.00
_cell.angle_gamma   90.00
#
_symmetry.space_group_name_H-M   'P 1'
#
loop_
_entity.id
_entity.type
_entity.pdbx_description
1 polymer ?
#
loop_
_entity_poly.entity_id
_entity_poly.type
_entity_poly.pdbx_seq_one_letter_code
_entity_poly.pdbx_strand_id
1 'polypeptide(L)'
;MLRFDNIVFGPIHSRRLGRSLGINLLPRDGKICNFDCIYCECGWNAEGRTATALPSCEEISQALENKMLDMKEKGEDLDSITFSGHGEPTLHPEFPAIIAKTVELRDLHFPGRRISVLSNASMLDHDEIVEALKKVDCAILKLDAPNDAQARYINRPNSGYSVEKVIEGMKKFDGHFILQTMMLGSQGLDYRKDPAALQSWKDIVRELRPSEVMVYSLDRPSPQSDLEKIPACELELLLKDLTDEGINLKIY
;
A
#
# COMPACT_ATOMS: atom_id res chain seq x y z
N MET A 1 3.48 17.73 -0.77
CA MET A 1 3.37 16.44 -1.49
C MET A 1 4.70 15.72 -1.48
N LEU A 2 4.70 14.42 -1.25
CA LEU A 2 5.91 13.58 -1.31
C LEU A 2 6.41 13.49 -2.75
N ARG A 3 7.74 13.56 -2.94
CA ARG A 3 8.42 13.34 -4.22
C ARG A 3 9.50 12.28 -4.04
N PHE A 4 9.66 11.44 -5.05
CA PHE A 4 10.66 10.39 -5.10
C PHE A 4 11.54 10.60 -6.33
N ASP A 5 12.68 11.24 -6.13
CA ASP A 5 13.57 11.64 -7.25
C ASP A 5 14.39 10.48 -7.83
N ASN A 6 14.42 9.34 -7.12
CA ASN A 6 15.16 8.15 -7.50
C ASN A 6 14.25 6.91 -7.57
N ILE A 7 14.64 5.93 -8.40
CA ILE A 7 14.00 4.62 -8.46
C ILE A 7 14.09 3.93 -7.10
N VAL A 8 15.27 3.93 -6.49
CA VAL A 8 15.51 3.40 -5.15
C VAL A 8 15.88 4.54 -4.21
N PHE A 9 15.22 4.66 -3.09
CA PHE A 9 15.38 5.75 -2.13
C PHE A 9 15.45 5.24 -0.69
N GLY A 10 16.08 6.01 0.17
CA GLY A 10 16.28 5.67 1.58
C GLY A 10 17.64 5.01 1.85
N PRO A 11 17.77 4.17 2.92
CA PRO A 11 16.66 3.73 3.78
C PRO A 11 16.02 4.88 4.58
N ILE A 12 14.68 4.81 4.74
CA ILE A 12 13.90 5.73 5.55
C ILE A 12 13.34 5.01 6.78
N HIS A 13 13.13 5.72 7.88
CA HIS A 13 12.51 5.13 9.06
C HIS A 13 10.98 5.14 8.92
N SER A 14 10.40 3.97 8.72
CA SER A 14 8.96 3.76 8.65
C SER A 14 8.43 3.26 10.00
N ARG A 15 7.37 3.89 10.52
CA ARG A 15 6.70 3.42 11.75
C ARG A 15 6.16 1.99 11.62
N ARG A 16 5.78 1.59 10.41
CA ARG A 16 5.16 0.27 10.09
C ARG A 16 6.16 -0.79 9.68
N LEU A 17 7.23 -0.40 8.99
CA LEU A 17 8.12 -1.33 8.28
C LEU A 17 9.58 -1.25 8.74
N GLY A 18 9.89 -0.41 9.75
CA GLY A 18 11.26 -0.21 10.23
C GLY A 18 12.13 0.59 9.27
N ARG A 19 13.42 0.28 9.18
CA ARG A 19 14.35 0.88 8.21
C ARG A 19 14.03 0.31 6.82
N SER A 20 13.36 1.11 6.02
CA SER A 20 12.79 0.70 4.75
C SER A 20 13.55 1.28 3.57
N LEU A 21 14.05 0.40 2.70
CA LEU A 21 14.56 0.78 1.38
C LEU A 21 13.38 0.82 0.41
N GLY A 22 13.05 2.00 -0.09
CA GLY A 22 11.90 2.20 -0.96
C GLY A 22 12.23 1.99 -2.44
N ILE A 23 11.30 1.40 -3.18
CA ILE A 23 11.36 1.26 -4.64
C ILE A 23 10.15 1.96 -5.26
N ASN A 24 10.41 2.96 -6.12
CA ASN A 24 9.41 3.63 -6.93
C ASN A 24 9.46 3.09 -8.36
N LEU A 25 8.43 2.33 -8.76
CA LEU A 25 8.30 1.75 -10.11
C LEU A 25 7.75 2.73 -11.15
N LEU A 26 7.35 3.91 -10.71
CA LEU A 26 6.58 4.86 -11.50
C LEU A 26 7.42 6.11 -11.81
N PRO A 27 6.97 6.99 -12.71
CA PRO A 27 7.75 8.16 -13.09
C PRO A 27 8.11 9.03 -11.87
N ARG A 28 9.30 9.65 -11.93
CA ARG A 28 9.81 10.50 -10.85
C ARG A 28 9.14 11.87 -10.78
N ASP A 29 8.55 12.31 -11.87
CA ASP A 29 7.97 13.63 -12.07
C ASP A 29 6.45 13.72 -11.84
N GLY A 30 5.82 12.62 -11.42
CA GLY A 30 4.38 12.62 -11.11
C GLY A 30 3.77 11.26 -10.87
N LYS A 31 2.53 11.28 -10.41
CA LYS A 31 1.80 10.10 -9.99
C LYS A 31 1.19 9.37 -11.19
N ILE A 32 1.34 8.03 -11.22
CA ILE A 32 0.54 7.12 -12.04
C ILE A 32 -0.19 6.15 -11.10
N CYS A 33 -1.49 6.34 -10.97
CA CYS A 33 -2.34 5.49 -10.16
C CYS A 33 -3.71 5.37 -10.83
N ASN A 34 -4.34 4.23 -10.70
CA ASN A 34 -5.74 4.06 -11.10
C ASN A 34 -6.72 4.46 -9.99
N PHE A 35 -6.19 4.98 -8.86
CA PHE A 35 -6.92 5.68 -7.80
C PHE A 35 -6.48 7.14 -7.72
N ASP A 36 -7.40 7.99 -7.25
CA ASP A 36 -7.10 9.39 -6.95
C ASP A 36 -7.62 9.76 -5.55
N CYS A 37 -7.07 9.04 -4.54
CA CYS A 37 -7.53 9.12 -3.15
C CYS A 37 -7.45 10.55 -2.61
N ILE A 38 -8.50 10.99 -1.93
CA ILE A 38 -8.62 12.36 -1.37
C ILE A 38 -7.55 12.68 -0.32
N TYR A 39 -6.91 11.66 0.26
CA TYR A 39 -5.88 11.76 1.29
C TYR A 39 -4.46 11.43 0.77
N CYS A 40 -4.25 11.27 -0.55
CA CYS A 40 -3.00 10.78 -1.11
C CYS A 40 -1.84 11.77 -0.89
N GLU A 41 -0.80 11.35 -0.17
CA GLU A 41 0.39 12.18 0.09
C GLU A 41 1.17 12.54 -1.19
N CYS A 42 0.97 11.79 -2.28
CA CYS A 42 1.55 12.08 -3.61
C CYS A 42 0.73 13.08 -4.45
N GLY A 43 -0.41 13.57 -3.94
CA GLY A 43 -1.26 14.50 -4.66
C GLY A 43 -2.20 13.83 -5.67
N TRP A 44 -2.74 14.62 -6.59
CA TRP A 44 -3.64 14.16 -7.64
C TRP A 44 -2.89 13.61 -8.85
N ASN A 45 -3.51 12.68 -9.58
CA ASN A 45 -2.94 12.11 -10.81
C ASN A 45 -2.65 13.16 -11.89
N ALA A 46 -3.40 14.27 -11.91
CA ALA A 46 -3.24 15.34 -12.90
C ALA A 46 -2.06 16.27 -12.63
N GLU A 47 -1.43 16.17 -11.44
CA GLU A 47 -0.40 17.14 -11.02
C GLU A 47 1.01 16.69 -11.38
N GLY A 48 1.76 17.59 -12.03
CA GLY A 48 3.22 17.57 -12.11
C GLY A 48 3.86 16.61 -13.11
N ARG A 49 3.11 15.73 -13.78
CA ARG A 49 3.67 14.73 -14.67
C ARG A 49 3.97 15.30 -16.07
N THR A 50 5.25 15.25 -16.45
CA THR A 50 5.72 15.63 -17.80
C THR A 50 6.23 14.43 -18.61
N ALA A 51 6.74 13.38 -17.94
CA ALA A 51 7.20 12.14 -18.55
C ALA A 51 6.19 11.00 -18.29
N THR A 52 6.16 10.04 -19.22
CA THR A 52 5.33 8.83 -19.11
C THR A 52 6.15 7.55 -19.11
N ALA A 53 7.47 7.66 -19.35
CA ALA A 53 8.35 6.50 -19.37
C ALA A 53 8.49 5.88 -17.97
N LEU A 54 8.24 4.58 -17.93
CA LEU A 54 8.49 3.76 -16.74
C LEU A 54 9.92 3.24 -16.79
N PRO A 55 10.62 3.12 -15.64
CA PRO A 55 11.92 2.46 -15.61
C PRO A 55 11.75 0.98 -15.93
N SER A 56 12.62 0.41 -16.75
CA SER A 56 12.60 -1.02 -17.07
C SER A 56 12.95 -1.90 -15.85
N CYS A 57 12.61 -3.19 -15.90
CA CYS A 57 13.01 -4.16 -14.88
C CYS A 57 14.54 -4.17 -14.67
N GLU A 58 15.33 -4.00 -15.75
CA GLU A 58 16.79 -3.95 -15.67
C GLU A 58 17.29 -2.69 -14.96
N GLU A 59 16.76 -1.52 -15.29
CA GLU A 59 17.09 -0.25 -14.61
C GLU A 59 16.76 -0.30 -13.12
N ILE A 60 15.60 -0.86 -12.77
CA ILE A 60 15.18 -1.03 -11.37
C ILE A 60 16.12 -1.99 -10.64
N SER A 61 16.44 -3.13 -11.25
CA SER A 61 17.30 -4.15 -10.66
C SER A 61 18.71 -3.61 -10.43
N GLN A 62 19.28 -2.92 -11.40
CA GLN A 62 20.60 -2.30 -11.29
C GLN A 62 20.64 -1.22 -10.22
N ALA A 63 19.59 -0.37 -10.16
CA ALA A 63 19.50 0.67 -9.13
C ALA A 63 19.39 0.06 -7.72
N LEU A 64 18.62 -1.02 -7.57
CA LEU A 64 18.48 -1.75 -6.31
C LEU A 64 19.79 -2.39 -5.88
N GLU A 65 20.44 -3.12 -6.78
CA GLU A 65 21.72 -3.81 -6.49
C GLU A 65 22.81 -2.81 -6.10
N ASN A 66 22.98 -1.73 -6.88
CA ASN A 66 23.95 -0.68 -6.57
C ASN A 66 23.70 -0.07 -5.17
N LYS A 67 22.43 0.18 -4.82
CA LYS A 67 22.09 0.72 -3.50
C LYS A 67 22.38 -0.29 -2.38
N MET A 68 22.08 -1.57 -2.59
CA MET A 68 22.38 -2.63 -1.63
C MET A 68 23.89 -2.80 -1.40
N LEU A 69 24.69 -2.72 -2.45
CA LEU A 69 26.15 -2.78 -2.36
C LEU A 69 26.72 -1.58 -1.58
N ASP A 70 26.26 -0.36 -1.89
CA ASP A 70 26.64 0.86 -1.17
C ASP A 70 26.32 0.76 0.33
N MET A 71 25.13 0.23 0.67
CA MET A 71 24.74 0.00 2.05
C MET A 71 25.62 -1.01 2.76
N LYS A 72 25.99 -2.13 2.09
CA LYS A 72 26.91 -3.13 2.65
C LYS A 72 28.31 -2.55 2.91
N GLU A 73 28.84 -1.75 1.98
CA GLU A 73 30.13 -1.07 2.14
C GLU A 73 30.14 -0.11 3.35
N LYS A 74 28.99 0.54 3.61
CA LYS A 74 28.82 1.45 4.76
C LYS A 74 28.46 0.73 6.06
N GLY A 75 28.25 -0.59 6.05
CA GLY A 75 27.79 -1.34 7.20
C GLY A 75 26.35 -1.00 7.62
N GLU A 76 25.55 -0.47 6.69
CA GLU A 76 24.13 -0.15 6.92
C GLU A 76 23.27 -1.41 6.76
N ASP A 77 22.20 -1.51 7.54
CA ASP A 77 21.24 -2.59 7.48
C ASP A 77 19.82 -2.05 7.19
N LEU A 78 18.91 -2.93 6.80
CA LEU A 78 17.51 -2.61 6.54
C LEU A 78 16.58 -3.67 7.15
N ASP A 79 15.32 -3.29 7.39
CA ASP A 79 14.29 -4.20 7.88
C ASP A 79 13.33 -4.63 6.77
N SER A 80 13.15 -3.78 5.75
CA SER A 80 12.25 -4.05 4.62
C SER A 80 12.72 -3.38 3.33
N ILE A 81 12.52 -4.07 2.20
CA ILE A 81 12.51 -3.49 0.86
C ILE A 81 11.05 -3.25 0.52
N THR A 82 10.67 -2.01 0.22
CA THR A 82 9.26 -1.65 0.12
C THR A 82 8.92 -1.03 -1.22
N PHE A 83 8.03 -1.68 -1.96
CA PHE A 83 7.44 -1.11 -3.16
C PHE A 83 6.41 -0.06 -2.76
N SER A 84 6.78 1.20 -2.93
CA SER A 84 5.97 2.38 -2.65
C SER A 84 6.51 3.54 -3.49
N GLY A 85 5.70 4.55 -3.75
CA GLY A 85 6.18 5.68 -4.56
C GLY A 85 5.03 6.49 -5.17
N HIS A 86 5.21 6.96 -6.38
CA HIS A 86 4.28 7.85 -7.09
C HIS A 86 3.10 7.09 -7.73
N GLY A 87 2.36 6.26 -6.95
CA GLY A 87 1.13 5.64 -7.42
C GLY A 87 1.00 4.15 -7.09
N GLU A 88 0.44 3.36 -8.02
CA GLU A 88 0.15 1.94 -7.81
C GLU A 88 1.22 1.06 -8.48
N PRO A 89 2.04 0.34 -7.71
CA PRO A 89 3.15 -0.46 -8.27
C PRO A 89 2.69 -1.60 -9.19
N THR A 90 1.53 -2.19 -8.95
CA THR A 90 1.00 -3.31 -9.76
C THR A 90 0.55 -2.89 -11.16
N LEU A 91 0.53 -1.58 -11.46
CA LEU A 91 0.31 -1.08 -12.83
C LEU A 91 1.55 -1.17 -13.72
N HIS A 92 2.73 -1.47 -13.15
CA HIS A 92 3.93 -1.63 -13.95
C HIS A 92 3.85 -2.91 -14.78
N PRO A 93 4.02 -2.84 -16.11
CA PRO A 93 3.83 -4.01 -16.99
C PRO A 93 4.79 -5.17 -16.70
N GLU A 94 5.97 -4.88 -16.17
CA GLU A 94 6.96 -5.89 -15.77
C GLU A 94 6.93 -6.21 -14.27
N PHE A 95 5.85 -5.85 -13.54
CA PHE A 95 5.76 -6.03 -12.09
C PHE A 95 6.13 -7.46 -11.63
N PRO A 96 5.64 -8.54 -12.24
CA PRO A 96 6.02 -9.90 -11.82
C PRO A 96 7.51 -10.20 -11.96
N ALA A 97 8.15 -9.72 -13.03
CA ALA A 97 9.59 -9.89 -13.27
C ALA A 97 10.41 -9.09 -12.26
N ILE A 98 9.99 -7.86 -11.97
CA ILE A 98 10.63 -6.99 -10.98
C ILE A 98 10.57 -7.62 -9.58
N ILE A 99 9.43 -8.18 -9.17
CA ILE A 99 9.31 -8.90 -7.89
C ILE A 99 10.28 -10.07 -7.84
N ALA A 100 10.31 -10.91 -8.88
CA ALA A 100 11.21 -12.07 -8.94
C ALA A 100 12.68 -11.63 -8.78
N LYS A 101 13.08 -10.59 -9.51
CA LYS A 101 14.45 -10.07 -9.44
C LYS A 101 14.77 -9.43 -8.09
N THR A 102 13.81 -8.77 -7.46
CA THR A 102 13.99 -8.20 -6.12
C THR A 102 14.19 -9.30 -5.07
N VAL A 103 13.47 -10.43 -5.18
CA VAL A 103 13.67 -11.60 -4.31
C VAL A 103 15.10 -12.14 -4.45
N GLU A 104 15.58 -12.34 -5.69
CA GLU A 104 16.96 -12.80 -5.95
C GLU A 104 18.00 -11.87 -5.32
N LEU A 105 17.88 -10.56 -5.54
CA LEU A 105 18.82 -9.56 -5.01
C LEU A 105 18.76 -9.47 -3.48
N ARG A 106 17.56 -9.55 -2.88
CA ARG A 106 17.40 -9.60 -1.43
C ARG A 106 18.11 -10.81 -0.84
N ASP A 107 17.89 -11.99 -1.41
CA ASP A 107 18.48 -13.25 -0.91
C ASP A 107 20.02 -13.25 -1.03
N LEU A 108 20.56 -12.60 -2.06
CA LEU A 108 21.98 -12.46 -2.28
C LEU A 108 22.64 -11.44 -1.33
N HIS A 109 22.01 -10.30 -1.11
CA HIS A 109 22.64 -9.16 -0.44
C HIS A 109 22.17 -8.94 1.01
N PHE A 110 20.88 -9.17 1.30
CA PHE A 110 20.25 -8.96 2.60
C PHE A 110 19.29 -10.12 2.95
N PRO A 111 19.81 -11.36 3.09
CA PRO A 111 18.97 -12.53 3.31
C PRO A 111 18.11 -12.38 4.57
N GLY A 112 16.85 -12.80 4.47
CA GLY A 112 15.88 -12.74 5.55
C GLY A 112 15.27 -11.35 5.80
N ARG A 113 15.62 -10.32 5.03
CA ARG A 113 14.93 -9.03 5.10
C ARG A 113 13.63 -9.09 4.31
N ARG A 114 12.60 -8.43 4.83
CA ARG A 114 11.24 -8.50 4.26
C ARG A 114 11.12 -7.72 2.96
N ILE A 115 10.37 -8.25 2.02
CA ILE A 115 9.88 -7.52 0.85
C ILE A 115 8.42 -7.17 1.11
N SER A 116 8.07 -5.90 1.03
CA SER A 116 6.73 -5.38 1.26
C SER A 116 6.22 -4.67 0.01
N VAL A 117 4.99 -4.93 -0.38
CA VAL A 117 4.32 -4.23 -1.49
C VAL A 117 3.07 -3.53 -0.95
N LEU A 118 3.01 -2.20 -1.11
CA LEU A 118 1.80 -1.43 -0.83
C LEU A 118 0.98 -1.32 -2.12
N SER A 119 -0.17 -1.97 -2.17
CA SER A 119 -1.05 -1.97 -3.33
C SER A 119 -2.47 -1.55 -2.97
N ASN A 120 -3.12 -0.82 -3.88
CA ASN A 120 -4.54 -0.51 -3.78
C ASN A 120 -5.45 -1.69 -4.13
N ALA A 121 -4.86 -2.85 -4.40
CA ALA A 121 -5.53 -4.12 -4.67
C ALA A 121 -6.43 -4.14 -5.93
N SER A 122 -6.37 -3.13 -6.78
CA SER A 122 -7.24 -3.01 -7.96
C SER A 122 -6.89 -3.98 -9.08
N MET A 123 -5.69 -4.58 -9.06
CA MET A 123 -5.20 -5.49 -10.10
C MET A 123 -5.26 -6.98 -9.69
N LEU A 124 -6.03 -7.31 -8.64
CA LEU A 124 -6.13 -8.70 -8.15
C LEU A 124 -7.00 -9.62 -9.02
N ASP A 125 -7.60 -9.10 -10.08
CA ASP A 125 -8.24 -9.89 -11.14
C ASP A 125 -7.22 -10.49 -12.12
N HIS A 126 -5.96 -10.02 -12.12
CA HIS A 126 -4.84 -10.56 -12.91
C HIS A 126 -4.07 -11.61 -12.10
N ASP A 127 -4.13 -12.86 -12.48
CA ASP A 127 -3.51 -13.96 -11.73
C ASP A 127 -1.99 -13.83 -11.62
N GLU A 128 -1.31 -13.31 -12.66
CA GLU A 128 0.13 -13.04 -12.62
C GLU A 128 0.53 -12.00 -11.55
N ILE A 129 -0.34 -11.03 -11.27
CA ILE A 129 -0.13 -10.04 -10.20
C ILE A 129 -0.32 -10.71 -8.83
N VAL A 130 -1.36 -11.51 -8.67
CA VAL A 130 -1.62 -12.28 -7.45
C VAL A 130 -0.44 -13.19 -7.13
N GLU A 131 0.04 -13.95 -8.12
CA GLU A 131 1.18 -14.88 -7.94
C GLU A 131 2.50 -14.12 -7.64
N ALA A 132 2.69 -12.93 -8.19
CA ALA A 132 3.83 -12.09 -7.83
C ALA A 132 3.72 -11.58 -6.38
N LEU A 133 2.53 -11.11 -5.96
CA LEU A 133 2.27 -10.65 -4.59
C LEU A 133 2.38 -11.77 -3.54
N LYS A 134 2.09 -13.03 -3.90
CA LYS A 134 2.31 -14.18 -3.01
C LYS A 134 3.78 -14.52 -2.76
N LYS A 135 4.71 -14.03 -3.60
CA LYS A 135 6.15 -14.25 -3.43
C LYS A 135 6.81 -13.29 -2.46
N VAL A 136 6.14 -12.22 -2.08
CA VAL A 136 6.66 -11.25 -1.13
C VAL A 136 6.28 -11.59 0.31
N ASP A 137 7.05 -11.09 1.27
CA ASP A 137 6.81 -11.38 2.70
C ASP A 137 5.59 -10.63 3.24
N CYS A 138 5.30 -9.44 2.70
CA CYS A 138 4.19 -8.60 3.12
C CYS A 138 3.45 -8.02 1.91
N ALA A 139 2.44 -8.70 1.41
CA ALA A 139 1.45 -8.11 0.51
C ALA A 139 0.51 -7.25 1.34
N ILE A 140 0.65 -5.91 1.24
CA ILE A 140 -0.16 -4.94 1.99
C ILE A 140 -1.22 -4.40 1.04
N LEU A 141 -2.44 -4.92 1.20
CA LEU A 141 -3.56 -4.68 0.29
C LEU A 141 -4.56 -3.72 0.91
N LYS A 142 -4.90 -2.67 0.17
CA LYS A 142 -5.76 -1.59 0.66
C LYS A 142 -7.24 -1.89 0.44
N LEU A 143 -8.05 -1.65 1.50
CA LEU A 143 -9.51 -1.58 1.44
C LEU A 143 -10.00 -0.51 2.42
N ASP A 144 -10.27 0.70 1.92
CA ASP A 144 -10.66 1.85 2.76
C ASP A 144 -12.17 1.98 2.95
N ALA A 145 -12.97 1.33 2.12
CA ALA A 145 -14.42 1.46 2.13
C ALA A 145 -15.10 0.10 1.92
N PRO A 146 -16.27 -0.15 2.57
CA PRO A 146 -16.97 -1.43 2.50
C PRO A 146 -17.84 -1.58 1.24
N ASN A 147 -18.00 -0.53 0.44
CA ASN A 147 -18.84 -0.53 -0.76
C ASN A 147 -18.36 0.45 -1.82
N ASP A 148 -18.82 0.27 -3.05
CA ASP A 148 -18.41 1.04 -4.22
C ASP A 148 -18.73 2.53 -4.11
N ALA A 149 -19.86 2.93 -3.48
CA ALA A 149 -20.24 4.33 -3.38
C ALA A 149 -19.25 5.11 -2.50
N GLN A 150 -18.88 4.54 -1.35
CA GLN A 150 -17.91 5.12 -0.44
C GLN A 150 -16.48 5.03 -1.01
N ALA A 151 -16.11 3.94 -1.70
CA ALA A 151 -14.85 3.84 -2.41
C ALA A 151 -14.70 4.90 -3.50
N ARG A 152 -15.74 5.16 -4.27
CA ARG A 152 -15.76 6.26 -5.26
C ARG A 152 -15.56 7.64 -4.63
N TYR A 153 -16.02 7.85 -3.42
CA TYR A 153 -15.80 9.10 -2.72
C TYR A 153 -14.35 9.23 -2.22
N ILE A 154 -13.85 8.22 -1.46
CA ILE A 154 -12.59 8.33 -0.75
C ILE A 154 -11.37 7.98 -1.61
N ASN A 155 -11.48 6.98 -2.48
CA ASN A 155 -10.39 6.48 -3.31
C ASN A 155 -10.44 6.98 -4.76
N ARG A 156 -11.59 7.39 -5.26
CA ARG A 156 -11.82 7.86 -6.64
C ARG A 156 -11.18 6.91 -7.67
N PRO A 157 -11.54 5.62 -7.66
CA PRO A 157 -10.96 4.65 -8.57
C PRO A 157 -11.41 4.91 -10.02
N ASN A 158 -10.61 4.43 -10.99
CA ASN A 158 -10.99 4.40 -12.39
C ASN A 158 -12.27 3.57 -12.61
N SER A 159 -12.89 3.73 -13.78
CA SER A 159 -14.06 2.96 -14.19
C SER A 159 -13.77 1.46 -14.14
N GLY A 160 -14.77 0.67 -13.70
CA GLY A 160 -14.66 -0.79 -13.60
C GLY A 160 -14.18 -1.33 -12.26
N TYR A 161 -13.78 -0.46 -11.33
CA TYR A 161 -13.49 -0.87 -9.96
C TYR A 161 -14.76 -1.33 -9.23
N SER A 162 -14.62 -2.39 -8.45
CA SER A 162 -15.66 -2.91 -7.55
C SER A 162 -15.02 -3.43 -6.27
N VAL A 163 -15.57 -3.06 -5.14
CA VAL A 163 -15.17 -3.57 -3.82
C VAL A 163 -15.33 -5.08 -3.75
N GLU A 164 -16.42 -5.62 -4.31
CA GLU A 164 -16.67 -7.06 -4.38
C GLU A 164 -15.55 -7.80 -5.11
N LYS A 165 -15.13 -7.32 -6.29
CA LYS A 165 -14.02 -7.92 -7.04
C LYS A 165 -12.69 -7.88 -6.29
N VAL A 166 -12.44 -6.81 -5.55
CA VAL A 166 -11.25 -6.68 -4.71
C VAL A 166 -11.28 -7.70 -3.57
N ILE A 167 -12.43 -7.86 -2.91
CA ILE A 167 -12.62 -8.88 -1.87
C ILE A 167 -12.39 -10.29 -2.42
N GLU A 168 -12.97 -10.62 -3.57
CA GLU A 168 -12.72 -11.91 -4.25
C GLU A 168 -11.24 -12.11 -4.61
N GLY A 169 -10.57 -11.04 -5.05
CA GLY A 169 -9.12 -11.06 -5.29
C GLY A 169 -8.32 -11.31 -4.00
N MET A 170 -8.70 -10.68 -2.88
CA MET A 170 -8.05 -10.87 -1.57
C MET A 170 -8.24 -12.30 -1.03
N LYS A 171 -9.37 -12.96 -1.30
CA LYS A 171 -9.61 -14.36 -0.93
C LYS A 171 -8.59 -15.32 -1.53
N LYS A 172 -8.01 -15.01 -2.71
CA LYS A 172 -6.95 -15.82 -3.34
C LYS A 172 -5.69 -15.97 -2.47
N PHE A 173 -5.54 -15.16 -1.43
CA PHE A 173 -4.39 -15.19 -0.51
C PHE A 173 -4.60 -16.06 0.73
N ASP A 174 -5.78 -16.63 0.95
CA ASP A 174 -6.11 -17.45 2.13
C ASP A 174 -5.68 -16.80 3.46
N GLY A 175 -5.90 -15.51 3.61
CA GLY A 175 -5.49 -14.72 4.77
C GLY A 175 -4.00 -14.35 4.83
N HIS A 176 -3.15 -14.86 3.94
CA HIS A 176 -1.71 -14.56 3.91
C HIS A 176 -1.40 -13.20 3.26
N PHE A 177 -2.01 -12.15 3.79
CA PHE A 177 -1.77 -10.77 3.41
C PHE A 177 -2.04 -9.84 4.60
N ILE A 178 -1.66 -8.58 4.46
CA ILE A 178 -1.95 -7.53 5.42
C ILE A 178 -3.03 -6.65 4.83
N LEU A 179 -4.16 -6.50 5.52
CA LEU A 179 -5.19 -5.55 5.12
C LEU A 179 -4.81 -4.16 5.63
N GLN A 180 -4.78 -3.17 4.75
CA GLN A 180 -4.49 -1.79 5.11
C GLN A 180 -5.71 -0.91 4.89
N THR A 181 -6.10 -0.13 5.91
CA THR A 181 -7.25 0.77 5.85
C THR A 181 -6.91 2.15 6.39
N MET A 182 -7.17 3.19 5.60
CA MET A 182 -7.21 4.58 6.06
C MET A 182 -8.56 4.87 6.70
N MET A 183 -8.57 5.26 7.97
CA MET A 183 -9.76 5.76 8.64
C MET A 183 -9.60 7.24 8.96
N LEU A 184 -10.49 8.05 8.43
CA LEU A 184 -10.48 9.49 8.58
C LEU A 184 -11.90 10.04 8.64
N GLY A 185 -12.06 11.27 9.15
CA GLY A 185 -13.32 12.01 9.07
C GLY A 185 -13.44 12.71 7.73
N SER A 186 -14.52 12.45 7.03
CA SER A 186 -14.90 13.13 5.79
C SER A 186 -16.42 13.19 5.63
N GLN A 187 -16.90 13.96 4.64
CA GLN A 187 -18.34 14.04 4.36
C GLN A 187 -18.92 12.74 3.81
N GLY A 188 -18.14 12.00 3.02
CA GLY A 188 -18.64 10.81 2.32
C GLY A 188 -18.31 9.49 3.00
N LEU A 189 -17.40 9.47 3.99
CA LEU A 189 -17.09 8.32 4.82
C LEU A 189 -16.45 8.78 6.13
N ASP A 190 -17.14 8.57 7.23
CA ASP A 190 -16.62 8.74 8.59
C ASP A 190 -17.16 7.59 9.45
N TYR A 191 -16.33 6.61 9.72
CA TYR A 191 -16.73 5.43 10.47
C TYR A 191 -17.22 5.71 11.90
N ARG A 192 -16.90 6.88 12.46
CA ARG A 192 -17.45 7.34 13.75
C ARG A 192 -18.94 7.68 13.66
N LYS A 193 -19.39 8.12 12.48
CA LYS A 193 -20.75 8.64 12.20
C LYS A 193 -21.59 7.68 11.38
N ASP A 194 -20.99 6.64 10.78
CA ASP A 194 -21.66 5.64 9.98
C ASP A 194 -21.44 4.23 10.55
N PRO A 195 -22.21 3.82 11.59
CA PRO A 195 -22.11 2.50 12.19
C PRO A 195 -22.38 1.35 11.21
N ALA A 196 -23.22 1.58 10.19
CA ALA A 196 -23.53 0.55 9.21
C ALA A 196 -22.32 0.29 8.29
N ALA A 197 -21.64 1.35 7.83
CA ALA A 197 -20.41 1.21 7.07
C ALA A 197 -19.31 0.57 7.91
N LEU A 198 -19.16 0.96 9.18
CA LEU A 198 -18.21 0.35 10.09
C LEU A 198 -18.47 -1.14 10.27
N GLN A 199 -19.74 -1.53 10.50
CA GLN A 199 -20.11 -2.93 10.66
C GLN A 199 -19.81 -3.72 9.37
N SER A 200 -20.19 -3.20 8.21
CA SER A 200 -19.92 -3.84 6.92
C SER A 200 -18.43 -4.03 6.68
N TRP A 201 -17.57 -3.03 7.01
CA TRP A 201 -16.13 -3.16 6.90
C TRP A 201 -15.58 -4.23 7.88
N LYS A 202 -16.06 -4.27 9.12
CA LYS A 202 -15.69 -5.30 10.10
C LYS A 202 -16.08 -6.70 9.64
N ASP A 203 -17.23 -6.86 9.01
CA ASP A 203 -17.69 -8.16 8.49
C ASP A 203 -16.80 -8.64 7.34
N ILE A 204 -16.33 -7.73 6.48
CA ILE A 204 -15.33 -8.04 5.44
C ILE A 204 -14.00 -8.50 6.10
N VAL A 205 -13.54 -7.83 7.15
CA VAL A 205 -12.32 -8.22 7.88
C VAL A 205 -12.46 -9.63 8.47
N ARG A 206 -13.63 -9.94 9.06
CA ARG A 206 -13.94 -11.28 9.62
C ARG A 206 -13.98 -12.35 8.54
N GLU A 207 -14.52 -12.03 7.38
CA GLU A 207 -14.58 -12.94 6.23
C GLU A 207 -13.18 -13.23 5.66
N LEU A 208 -12.39 -12.20 5.43
CA LEU A 208 -11.06 -12.29 4.81
C LEU A 208 -9.99 -12.87 5.73
N ARG A 209 -10.09 -12.67 7.04
CA ARG A 209 -9.13 -13.11 8.05
C ARG A 209 -7.67 -12.83 7.69
N PRO A 210 -7.30 -11.59 7.37
CA PRO A 210 -5.93 -11.27 7.02
C PRO A 210 -4.98 -11.58 8.19
N SER A 211 -3.71 -11.85 7.88
CA SER A 211 -2.67 -12.10 8.90
C SER A 211 -2.43 -10.91 9.82
N GLU A 212 -2.71 -9.71 9.34
CA GLU A 212 -2.69 -8.47 10.10
C GLU A 212 -3.65 -7.45 9.48
N VAL A 213 -4.26 -6.62 10.31
CA VAL A 213 -5.02 -5.43 9.90
C VAL A 213 -4.26 -4.19 10.33
N MET A 214 -3.82 -3.38 9.38
CA MET A 214 -3.18 -2.08 9.61
C MET A 214 -4.19 -0.96 9.44
N VAL A 215 -4.58 -0.32 10.53
CA VAL A 215 -5.42 0.88 10.50
C VAL A 215 -4.57 2.11 10.76
N TYR A 216 -4.76 3.15 9.98
CA TYR A 216 -4.06 4.42 10.17
C TYR A 216 -4.97 5.58 9.82
N SER A 217 -4.65 6.76 10.36
CA SER A 217 -5.32 8.00 10.06
C SER A 217 -4.35 9.01 9.44
N LEU A 218 -4.85 10.20 9.13
CA LEU A 218 -4.06 11.27 8.53
C LEU A 218 -2.86 11.64 9.41
N ASP A 219 -1.69 11.76 8.80
CA ASP A 219 -0.46 12.15 9.47
C ASP A 219 0.27 13.30 8.75
N ARG A 220 -0.05 13.53 7.49
CA ARG A 220 0.54 14.55 6.64
C ARG A 220 -0.53 15.31 5.86
N PRO A 221 -0.20 16.49 5.33
CA PRO A 221 -1.10 17.22 4.45
C PRO A 221 -1.57 16.37 3.27
N SER A 222 -2.85 16.43 3.00
CA SER A 222 -3.55 15.74 1.91
C SER A 222 -4.03 16.73 0.85
N PRO A 223 -4.32 16.28 -0.39
CA PRO A 223 -4.81 17.15 -1.45
C PRO A 223 -6.15 17.79 -1.10
N GLN A 224 -7.02 17.07 -0.39
CA GLN A 224 -8.27 17.60 0.11
C GLN A 224 -8.08 18.13 1.53
N SER A 225 -8.52 19.37 1.78
CA SER A 225 -8.20 20.11 3.01
C SER A 225 -9.20 19.93 4.16
N ASP A 226 -10.39 19.41 3.88
CA ASP A 226 -11.50 19.25 4.85
C ASP A 226 -11.55 17.86 5.49
N LEU A 227 -10.41 17.16 5.53
CA LEU A 227 -10.30 15.85 6.13
C LEU A 227 -9.86 15.96 7.59
N GLU A 228 -10.46 15.14 8.45
CA GLU A 228 -10.14 15.09 9.88
C GLU A 228 -9.31 13.85 10.22
N LYS A 229 -8.25 14.03 11.00
CA LYS A 229 -7.53 12.93 11.63
C LYS A 229 -8.40 12.33 12.73
N ILE A 230 -8.50 10.99 12.75
CA ILE A 230 -9.09 10.27 13.88
C ILE A 230 -7.97 9.88 14.84
N PRO A 231 -8.05 10.23 16.13
CA PRO A 231 -7.05 9.85 17.14
C PRO A 231 -6.97 8.32 17.31
N ALA A 232 -5.78 7.79 17.59
CA ALA A 232 -5.57 6.35 17.77
C ALA A 232 -6.49 5.76 18.86
N CYS A 233 -6.69 6.46 19.97
CA CYS A 233 -7.57 5.99 21.05
C CYS A 233 -9.04 5.86 20.62
N GLU A 234 -9.53 6.70 19.69
CA GLU A 234 -10.88 6.55 19.13
C GLU A 234 -10.95 5.33 18.21
N LEU A 235 -9.91 5.11 17.39
CA LEU A 235 -9.82 3.92 16.53
C LEU A 235 -9.76 2.63 17.35
N GLU A 236 -9.01 2.62 18.45
CA GLU A 236 -8.96 1.51 19.39
C GLU A 236 -10.33 1.17 19.96
N LEU A 237 -11.11 2.18 20.35
CA LEU A 237 -12.48 1.99 20.85
C LEU A 237 -13.43 1.48 19.76
N LEU A 238 -13.36 2.05 18.55
CA LEU A 238 -14.20 1.66 17.43
C LEU A 238 -13.96 0.21 16.99
N LEU A 239 -12.73 -0.28 17.12
CA LEU A 239 -12.29 -1.58 16.59
C LEU A 239 -12.03 -2.63 17.68
N LYS A 240 -12.40 -2.32 18.93
CA LYS A 240 -12.13 -3.17 20.09
C LYS A 240 -12.68 -4.57 19.93
N ASP A 241 -13.86 -4.73 19.37
CA ASP A 241 -14.51 -6.03 19.13
C ASP A 241 -13.65 -6.95 18.23
N LEU A 242 -13.03 -6.42 17.17
CA LEU A 242 -12.13 -7.19 16.32
C LEU A 242 -10.91 -7.69 17.10
N THR A 243 -10.36 -6.85 17.98
CA THR A 243 -9.22 -7.22 18.83
C THR A 243 -9.63 -8.27 19.87
N ASP A 244 -10.81 -8.11 20.48
CA ASP A 244 -11.38 -9.07 21.44
C ASP A 244 -11.66 -10.44 20.78
N GLU A 245 -11.96 -10.46 19.48
CA GLU A 245 -12.11 -11.67 18.65
C GLU A 245 -10.76 -12.31 18.24
N GLY A 246 -9.63 -11.69 18.60
CA GLY A 246 -8.28 -12.20 18.31
C GLY A 246 -7.73 -11.82 16.94
N ILE A 247 -8.34 -10.85 16.25
CA ILE A 247 -7.79 -10.30 15.00
C ILE A 247 -6.54 -9.47 15.33
N ASN A 248 -5.42 -9.77 14.65
CA ASN A 248 -4.16 -9.04 14.81
C ASN A 248 -4.28 -7.64 14.17
N LEU A 249 -4.77 -6.69 14.96
CA LEU A 249 -5.02 -5.31 14.54
C LEU A 249 -3.97 -4.38 15.12
N LYS A 250 -3.40 -3.54 14.25
CA LYS A 250 -2.43 -2.48 14.62
C LYS A 250 -2.91 -1.12 14.16
N ILE A 251 -2.82 -0.13 15.02
CA ILE A 251 -3.17 1.27 14.76
C ILE A 251 -1.90 2.11 14.75
N TYR A 252 -1.75 2.97 13.72
CA TYR A 252 -0.54 3.77 13.46
C TYR A 252 -0.83 5.27 13.40
#